data_6a2929dded2e2802f137f615fe279f98
#
_entry.id   6a2929dded2e2802f137f615fe279f98
#
_cell.length_a   1.000
_cell.length_b   1.000
_cell.length_c   1.000
_cell.angle_alpha   90.00
_cell.angle_beta   90.00
_cell.angle_gamma   90.00
#
_symmetry.space_group_name_H-M   'P 1'
#
loop_
_entity.id
_entity.type
_entity.pdbx_description
1 polymer ?
#
loop_
_entity_poly.entity_id
_entity_poly.type
_entity_poly.pdbx_seq_one_letter_code
_entity_poly.pdbx_strand_id
1 'polypeptide(L)'
;MDLSEIGRRIKTERKELGYTQEKLAEIVNVSPHYIYEIERGLKAMSLETLINISAALEISTDYILFGERQTEFISLYEQLNGMNKERRLKAENAIKALLPYIK
;
A
#
# COMPACT_ATOMS: atom_id res chain seq x y z
N MET A 1 -7.65 -3.74 13.25
CA MET A 1 -7.04 -4.08 11.96
C MET A 1 -7.70 -5.34 11.43
N ASP A 2 -8.15 -5.31 10.19
CA ASP A 2 -8.88 -6.43 9.59
C ASP A 2 -7.95 -7.20 8.64
N LEU A 3 -7.52 -8.38 9.06
CA LEU A 3 -6.61 -9.22 8.28
C LEU A 3 -7.25 -9.70 6.96
N SER A 4 -8.56 -9.89 6.93
CA SER A 4 -9.27 -10.29 5.71
C SER A 4 -9.21 -9.21 4.64
N GLU A 5 -9.39 -7.96 5.04
CA GLU A 5 -9.31 -6.83 4.11
C GLU A 5 -7.87 -6.62 3.61
N ILE A 6 -6.90 -6.73 4.50
CA ILE A 6 -5.48 -6.64 4.14
C ILE A 6 -5.14 -7.73 3.11
N GLY A 7 -5.54 -8.97 3.39
CA GLY A 7 -5.30 -10.08 2.48
C GLY A 7 -5.97 -9.91 1.13
N ARG A 8 -7.21 -9.39 1.12
CA ARG A 8 -7.96 -9.13 -0.10
C ARG A 8 -7.25 -8.09 -0.98
N ARG A 9 -6.73 -7.02 -0.38
CA ARG A 9 -5.98 -5.98 -1.13
C ARG A 9 -4.72 -6.57 -1.77
N ILE A 10 -3.99 -7.38 -1.03
CA ILE A 10 -2.79 -8.05 -1.55
C ILE A 10 -3.16 -8.97 -2.73
N LYS A 11 -4.20 -9.77 -2.57
CA LYS A 11 -4.67 -10.68 -3.63
C LYS A 11 -5.08 -9.91 -4.88
N THR A 12 -5.83 -8.83 -4.73
CA THR A 12 -6.29 -7.99 -5.84
C THR A 12 -5.10 -7.42 -6.61
N GLU A 13 -4.15 -6.82 -5.90
CA GLU A 13 -2.98 -6.20 -6.52
C GLU A 13 -2.07 -7.26 -7.17
N ARG A 14 -1.91 -8.41 -6.53
CA ARG A 14 -1.15 -9.52 -7.10
C ARG A 14 -1.73 -9.96 -8.44
N LYS A 15 -3.05 -10.14 -8.50
CA LYS A 15 -3.73 -10.56 -9.73
C LYS A 15 -3.65 -9.50 -10.82
N GLU A 16 -3.73 -8.24 -10.48
CA GLU A 16 -3.58 -7.15 -11.46
C GLU A 16 -2.21 -7.16 -12.13
N LEU A 17 -1.16 -7.55 -11.40
CA LEU A 17 0.17 -7.70 -11.97
C LEU A 17 0.38 -9.04 -12.69
N GLY A 18 -0.62 -9.92 -12.68
CA GLY A 18 -0.52 -11.22 -13.31
C GLY A 18 0.32 -12.24 -12.54
N TYR A 19 0.58 -12.00 -11.26
CA TYR A 19 1.36 -12.94 -10.45
C TYR A 19 0.48 -14.04 -9.86
N THR A 20 1.01 -15.28 -9.88
CA THR A 20 0.45 -16.37 -9.07
C THR A 20 0.89 -16.21 -7.62
N GLN A 21 0.27 -16.96 -6.71
CA GLN A 21 0.73 -17.00 -5.31
C GLN A 21 2.18 -17.50 -5.24
N GLU A 22 2.51 -18.50 -6.05
CA GLU A 22 3.87 -19.05 -6.12
C GLU A 22 4.88 -18.01 -6.58
N LYS A 23 4.50 -17.20 -7.58
CA LYS A 23 5.39 -16.15 -8.09
C LYS A 23 5.64 -15.08 -7.06
N LEU A 24 4.58 -14.60 -6.40
CA LEU A 24 4.74 -13.61 -5.33
C LEU A 24 5.59 -14.18 -4.18
N ALA A 25 5.34 -15.42 -3.79
CA ALA A 25 6.10 -16.06 -2.73
C ALA A 25 7.59 -16.14 -3.09
N GLU A 26 7.91 -16.48 -4.34
CA GLU A 26 9.30 -16.49 -4.84
C GLU A 26 9.94 -15.11 -4.74
N ILE A 27 9.24 -14.06 -5.20
CA ILE A 27 9.76 -12.70 -5.19
C ILE A 27 10.07 -12.22 -3.77
N VAL A 28 9.18 -12.51 -2.82
CA VAL A 28 9.33 -12.04 -1.44
C VAL A 28 10.01 -13.05 -0.52
N ASN A 29 10.45 -14.17 -1.08
CA ASN A 29 11.22 -15.20 -0.40
C ASN A 29 10.49 -15.82 0.81
N VAL A 30 9.24 -16.21 0.59
CA VAL A 30 8.43 -16.95 1.57
C VAL A 30 7.77 -18.13 0.89
N SER A 31 7.10 -19.00 1.66
CA SER A 31 6.39 -20.13 1.07
C SER A 31 5.08 -19.67 0.39
N PRO A 32 4.64 -20.37 -0.66
CA PRO A 32 3.32 -20.10 -1.24
C PRO A 32 2.18 -20.28 -0.23
N HIS A 33 2.31 -21.21 0.69
CA HIS A 33 1.31 -21.42 1.74
C HIS A 33 1.18 -20.20 2.66
N TYR A 34 2.30 -19.53 2.97
CA TYR A 34 2.28 -18.31 3.76
C TYR A 34 1.52 -17.18 3.02
N ILE A 35 1.74 -17.03 1.71
CA ILE A 35 0.98 -16.07 0.90
C ILE A 35 -0.51 -16.42 0.92
N TYR A 36 -0.86 -17.70 0.76
CA TYR A 36 -2.25 -18.16 0.86
C TYR A 36 -2.88 -17.76 2.19
N GLU A 37 -2.19 -18.03 3.30
CA GLU A 37 -2.69 -17.68 4.63
C GLU A 37 -2.89 -16.18 4.82
N ILE A 38 -1.96 -15.38 4.33
CA ILE A 38 -2.06 -13.92 4.39
C ILE A 38 -3.26 -13.43 3.57
N GLU A 39 -3.42 -13.91 2.35
CA GLU A 39 -4.51 -13.50 1.47
C GLU A 39 -5.88 -13.89 2.00
N ARG A 40 -5.96 -14.98 2.75
CA ARG A 40 -7.21 -15.44 3.38
C ARG A 40 -7.50 -14.76 4.73
N GLY A 41 -6.58 -13.93 5.21
CA GLY A 41 -6.73 -13.30 6.52
C GLY A 41 -6.55 -14.25 7.69
N LEU A 42 -5.92 -15.40 7.45
CA LEU A 42 -5.71 -16.43 8.47
C LEU A 42 -4.47 -16.15 9.32
N LYS A 43 -3.58 -15.31 8.84
CA LYS A 43 -2.30 -15.04 9.49
C LYS A 43 -1.85 -13.62 9.19
N ALA A 44 -1.36 -12.94 10.22
CA ALA A 44 -0.69 -11.66 10.05
C ALA A 44 0.71 -11.90 9.49
N MET A 45 1.18 -10.98 8.64
CA MET A 45 2.54 -11.07 8.13
C MET A 45 3.51 -10.35 9.04
N SER A 46 4.78 -10.77 8.99
CA SER A 46 5.86 -10.04 9.64
C SER A 46 6.04 -8.67 8.99
N LEU A 47 6.67 -7.75 9.71
CA LEU A 47 6.98 -6.43 9.18
C LEU A 47 7.86 -6.53 7.92
N GLU A 48 8.85 -7.41 7.94
CA GLU A 48 9.72 -7.65 6.79
C GLU A 48 8.93 -8.13 5.56
N THR A 49 8.02 -9.07 5.75
CA THR A 49 7.18 -9.57 4.65
C THR A 49 6.27 -8.47 4.12
N LEU A 50 5.69 -7.65 4.99
CA LEU A 50 4.87 -6.50 4.59
C LEU A 50 5.66 -5.55 3.68
N ILE A 51 6.87 -5.20 4.06
CA ILE A 51 7.74 -4.32 3.28
C ILE A 51 8.06 -4.96 1.92
N ASN A 52 8.40 -6.24 1.91
CA ASN A 52 8.75 -6.94 0.68
C ASN A 52 7.56 -7.10 -0.27
N ILE A 53 6.38 -7.38 0.25
CA ILE A 53 5.15 -7.45 -0.55
C ILE A 53 4.81 -6.06 -1.12
N SER A 54 4.91 -5.03 -0.31
CA SER A 54 4.70 -3.65 -0.75
C SER A 54 5.60 -3.31 -1.94
N ALA A 55 6.89 -3.63 -1.85
CA ALA A 55 7.84 -3.39 -2.93
C ALA A 55 7.51 -4.23 -4.18
N ALA A 56 7.20 -5.52 -4.00
CA ALA A 56 6.91 -6.43 -5.09
C ALA A 56 5.65 -6.03 -5.86
N LEU A 57 4.64 -5.55 -5.17
CA LEU A 57 3.37 -5.15 -5.76
C LEU A 57 3.32 -3.67 -6.16
N GLU A 58 4.38 -2.91 -5.86
CA GLU A 58 4.49 -1.48 -6.17
C GLU A 58 3.35 -0.66 -5.56
N ILE A 59 2.95 -1.02 -4.35
CA ILE A 59 1.94 -0.30 -3.56
C ILE A 59 2.51 0.04 -2.19
N SER A 60 1.95 1.05 -1.53
CA SER A 60 2.44 1.44 -0.22
C SER A 60 1.98 0.47 0.88
N THR A 61 2.74 0.42 1.96
CA THR A 61 2.32 -0.31 3.16
C THR A 61 1.02 0.28 3.72
N ASP A 62 0.84 1.60 3.64
CA ASP A 62 -0.39 2.26 4.11
C ASP A 62 -1.60 1.79 3.32
N TYR A 63 -1.47 1.65 1.98
CA TYR A 63 -2.56 1.12 1.17
C TYR A 63 -2.90 -0.32 1.57
N ILE A 64 -1.88 -1.15 1.77
CA ILE A 64 -2.10 -2.55 2.19
C ILE A 64 -2.87 -2.58 3.51
N LEU A 65 -2.46 -1.78 4.48
CA LEU A 65 -3.01 -1.82 5.83
C LEU A 65 -4.37 -1.12 5.96
N PHE A 66 -4.56 0.01 5.26
CA PHE A 66 -5.73 0.87 5.48
C PHE A 66 -6.59 1.08 4.23
N GLY A 67 -6.06 0.88 3.03
CA GLY A 67 -6.81 0.96 1.79
C GLY A 67 -7.17 2.35 1.30
N GLU A 68 -6.71 3.42 1.94
CA GLU A 68 -7.21 4.77 1.70
C GLU A 68 -6.15 5.81 1.30
N ARG A 69 -4.92 5.36 0.99
CA ARG A 69 -3.83 6.29 0.70
C ARG A 69 -4.18 7.36 -0.36
N GLN A 70 -4.74 6.93 -1.48
CA GLN A 70 -5.06 7.85 -2.58
C GLN A 70 -6.18 8.82 -2.19
N THR A 71 -7.16 8.34 -1.45
CA THR A 71 -8.27 9.16 -0.97
C THR A 71 -7.76 10.26 -0.04
N GLU A 72 -6.83 9.96 0.84
CA GLU A 72 -6.22 10.95 1.73
C GLU A 72 -5.47 12.03 0.94
N PHE A 73 -4.71 11.64 -0.08
CA PHE A 73 -4.00 12.60 -0.93
C PHE A 73 -4.94 13.49 -1.72
N ILE A 74 -5.99 12.94 -2.29
CA ILE A 74 -7.01 13.71 -3.02
C ILE A 74 -7.68 14.69 -2.07
N SER A 75 -8.08 14.25 -0.88
CA SER A 75 -8.71 15.10 0.13
C SER A 75 -7.78 16.24 0.55
N LEU A 76 -6.50 15.95 0.76
CA LEU A 76 -5.51 16.94 1.11
C LEU A 76 -5.31 17.96 -0.03
N TYR A 77 -5.24 17.49 -1.27
CA TYR A 77 -5.14 18.34 -2.45
C TYR A 77 -6.35 19.27 -2.56
N GLU A 78 -7.55 18.76 -2.33
CA GLU A 78 -8.78 19.56 -2.34
C GLU A 78 -8.77 20.64 -1.26
N GLN A 79 -8.28 20.31 -0.07
CA GLN A 79 -8.11 21.28 1.01
C GLN A 79 -7.14 22.39 0.62
N LEU A 80 -6.06 22.05 -0.08
CA LEU A 80 -5.07 23.03 -0.53
C LEU A 80 -5.68 24.04 -1.50
N ASN A 81 -6.59 23.62 -2.35
CA ASN A 81 -7.25 24.53 -3.30
C ASN A 81 -8.14 25.57 -2.61
N GLY A 82 -8.58 25.31 -1.37
CA GLY A 82 -9.35 26.27 -0.58
C GLY A 82 -8.49 27.24 0.23
N MET A 83 -7.17 27.09 0.19
CA MET A 83 -6.25 27.94 0.95
C MET A 83 -5.82 29.17 0.15
N ASN A 84 -5.36 30.21 0.86
CA ASN A 84 -4.71 31.33 0.18
C ASN A 84 -3.38 30.85 -0.46
N LYS A 85 -2.88 31.64 -1.41
CA LYS A 85 -1.74 31.26 -2.22
C LYS A 85 -0.50 30.91 -1.40
N GLU A 86 -0.20 31.70 -0.37
CA GLU A 86 1.00 31.50 0.46
C GLU A 86 0.90 30.18 1.24
N ARG A 87 -0.22 29.95 1.91
CA ARG A 87 -0.45 28.71 2.67
C ARG A 87 -0.46 27.50 1.77
N ARG A 88 -1.07 27.62 0.59
CA ARG A 88 -1.11 26.55 -0.38
C ARG A 88 0.27 26.15 -0.85
N LEU A 89 1.15 27.12 -1.16
CA LEU A 89 2.51 26.83 -1.59
C LEU A 89 3.31 26.12 -0.52
N LYS A 90 3.18 26.52 0.75
CA LYS A 90 3.86 25.83 1.85
C LYS A 90 3.39 24.39 2.00
N ALA A 91 2.09 24.16 1.92
CA ALA A 91 1.51 22.83 2.05
C ALA A 91 1.88 21.95 0.85
N GLU A 92 1.85 22.49 -0.37
CA GLU A 92 2.27 21.76 -1.57
C GLU A 92 3.74 21.35 -1.49
N ASN A 93 4.61 22.22 -1.00
CA ASN A 93 6.02 21.90 -0.83
C ASN A 93 6.23 20.78 0.21
N ALA A 94 5.47 20.80 1.29
CA ALA A 94 5.51 19.73 2.29
C ALA A 94 5.06 18.39 1.69
N ILE A 95 4.00 18.37 0.89
CA ILE A 95 3.53 17.18 0.20
C ILE A 95 4.57 16.66 -0.78
N LYS A 96 5.16 17.55 -1.59
CA LYS A 96 6.22 17.18 -2.54
C LYS A 96 7.41 16.54 -1.85
N ALA A 97 7.77 17.03 -0.66
CA ALA A 97 8.86 16.47 0.11
C ALA A 97 8.58 15.02 0.57
N LEU A 98 7.30 14.65 0.67
CA LEU A 98 6.90 13.30 1.06
C LEU A 98 6.75 12.34 -0.13
N LEU A 99 6.61 12.85 -1.36
CA LEU A 99 6.38 12.01 -2.53
C LEU A 99 7.42 10.90 -2.75
N PRO A 100 8.73 11.10 -2.50
CA PRO A 100 9.70 10.02 -2.67
C PRO A 100 9.48 8.82 -1.75
N TYR A 101 8.70 8.97 -0.68
CA TYR A 101 8.43 7.92 0.31
C TYR A 101 7.10 7.21 0.05
N ILE A 102 6.40 7.57 -1.03
CA ILE A 102 5.07 7.06 -1.33
C ILE A 102 5.11 6.25 -2.63
N LYS A 103 4.55 5.06 -2.58
CA LYS A 103 4.36 4.22 -3.76
C LYS A 103 2.90 3.94 -3.98
#